data_b3ea92ae152f7a26c445c1da7048305c
#
_entry.id   b3ea92ae152f7a26c445c1da7048305c
#
_cell.length_a   1.000
_cell.length_b   1.000
_cell.length_c   1.000
_cell.angle_alpha   90.00
_cell.angle_beta   90.00
_cell.angle_gamma   90.00
#
_symmetry.space_group_name_H-M   'P 1'
#
loop_
_entity.id
_entity.type
_entity.pdbx_description
1 polymer ?
#
loop_
_entity_poly.entity_id
_entity_poly.type
_entity_poly.pdbx_seq_one_letter_code
_entity_poly.pdbx_strand_id
1 'polypeptide(L)'
;MKYLIWALLLLAATCSVAVAQESYTSDQADYSIELPSTQWRVISESDAAHEHAEFVNGDRLEGHLQIRKEMVEAGTTPADLARRDMDQKLRFLPGFVEGKEESFKGRFSGVTVSYEFVKTAKPMMGRIYYVQVDNRTIYALRFSGLRDKLARIRNQTDLIARSFKLK
;
A
#
# COMPACT_ATOMS: atom_id res chain seq x y z
N MET A 1 36.56 28.69 32.33
CA MET A 1 35.83 29.20 31.14
C MET A 1 36.04 28.41 29.84
N LYS A 2 37.05 27.55 29.71
CA LYS A 2 37.28 26.74 28.49
C LYS A 2 36.32 25.55 28.32
N TYR A 3 35.71 25.05 29.37
CA TYR A 3 34.82 23.87 29.32
C TYR A 3 33.37 24.21 29.02
N LEU A 4 32.98 25.50 29.13
CA LEU A 4 31.60 25.94 28.81
C LEU A 4 31.33 26.04 27.31
N ILE A 5 32.37 26.24 26.50
CA ILE A 5 32.26 26.40 25.04
C ILE A 5 32.06 25.05 24.36
N TRP A 6 32.63 23.97 24.93
CA TRP A 6 32.48 22.61 24.40
C TRP A 6 31.07 22.01 24.64
N ALA A 7 30.38 22.42 25.68
CA ALA A 7 29.02 21.95 25.97
C ALA A 7 27.98 22.57 25.04
N LEU A 8 28.22 23.76 24.48
CA LEU A 8 27.31 24.41 23.52
C LEU A 8 27.44 23.85 22.10
N LEU A 9 28.55 23.23 21.73
CA LEU A 9 28.78 22.64 20.41
C LEU A 9 28.16 21.25 20.23
N LEU A 10 27.84 20.54 21.32
CA LEU A 10 27.22 19.22 21.30
C LEU A 10 25.70 19.27 21.21
N LEU A 11 25.06 20.42 21.39
CA LEU A 11 23.59 20.58 21.35
C LEU A 11 23.04 20.91 19.97
N ALA A 12 23.90 21.12 18.96
CA ALA A 12 23.49 21.56 17.62
C ALA A 12 23.33 20.44 16.59
N ALA A 13 23.44 19.16 16.94
CA ALA A 13 23.55 18.05 15.98
C ALA A 13 22.36 17.10 15.92
N THR A 14 21.19 17.46 16.46
CA THR A 14 19.96 16.68 16.27
C THR A 14 18.96 17.39 15.37
N CYS A 15 19.38 17.72 14.14
CA CYS A 15 18.46 18.01 13.08
C CYS A 15 17.82 16.68 12.64
N SER A 16 16.74 16.26 13.30
CA SER A 16 15.86 15.20 12.81
C SER A 16 15.26 15.70 11.50
N VAL A 17 15.69 15.14 10.37
CA VAL A 17 15.01 15.35 9.11
C VAL A 17 13.63 14.71 9.26
N ALA A 18 12.61 15.50 9.59
CA ALA A 18 11.22 15.08 9.51
C ALA A 18 10.94 14.85 8.03
N VAL A 19 10.89 13.58 7.60
CA VAL A 19 10.35 13.22 6.31
C VAL A 19 8.88 13.67 6.33
N ALA A 20 8.52 14.62 5.48
CA ALA A 20 7.15 15.09 5.38
C ALA A 20 6.27 13.91 4.94
N GLN A 21 5.48 13.41 5.88
CA GLN A 21 4.49 12.37 5.65
C GLN A 21 3.19 13.06 5.23
N GLU A 22 2.74 12.80 4.01
CA GLU A 22 1.52 13.40 3.47
C GLU A 22 0.33 12.47 3.77
N SER A 23 -0.75 13.02 4.33
CA SER A 23 -1.99 12.28 4.59
C SER A 23 -2.95 12.49 3.43
N TYR A 24 -3.34 11.42 2.76
CA TYR A 24 -4.41 11.45 1.79
C TYR A 24 -5.76 11.32 2.50
N THR A 25 -6.62 12.28 2.21
CA THR A 25 -8.02 12.31 2.65
C THR A 25 -8.85 12.93 1.53
N SER A 26 -9.87 12.25 1.02
CA SER A 26 -10.80 12.76 0.01
C SER A 26 -12.23 12.69 0.53
N ASP A 27 -13.05 13.65 0.22
CA ASP A 27 -14.48 13.64 0.62
C ASP A 27 -15.26 12.50 -0.04
N GLN A 28 -14.75 11.95 -1.13
CA GLN A 28 -15.34 10.82 -1.84
C GLN A 28 -14.91 9.45 -1.27
N ALA A 29 -13.83 9.40 -0.48
CA ALA A 29 -13.36 8.18 0.15
C ALA A 29 -13.75 8.15 1.63
N ASP A 30 -14.24 7.00 2.10
CA ASP A 30 -14.57 6.75 3.50
C ASP A 30 -13.35 6.31 4.34
N TYR A 31 -12.15 6.47 3.79
CA TYR A 31 -10.88 6.12 4.42
C TYR A 31 -9.83 7.23 4.26
N SER A 32 -8.75 7.11 5.01
CA SER A 32 -7.52 7.87 4.80
C SER A 32 -6.30 6.97 4.93
N ILE A 33 -5.20 7.37 4.29
CA ILE A 33 -3.88 6.73 4.33
C ILE A 33 -2.79 7.77 4.48
N GLU A 34 -1.63 7.36 4.97
CA GLU A 34 -0.42 8.18 5.03
C GLU A 34 0.53 7.78 3.90
N LEU A 35 0.95 8.74 3.13
CA LEU A 35 1.90 8.56 2.03
C LEU A 35 3.32 8.84 2.56
N PRO A 36 4.23 7.86 2.58
CA PRO A 36 5.50 7.96 3.31
C PRO A 36 6.56 8.82 2.62
N SER A 37 6.27 9.34 1.43
CA SER A 37 7.17 10.24 0.72
C SER A 37 6.41 11.08 -0.31
N THR A 38 6.97 12.23 -0.70
CA THR A 38 6.42 13.12 -1.74
C THR A 38 6.46 12.52 -3.15
N GLN A 39 7.08 11.36 -3.34
CA GLN A 39 7.04 10.63 -4.60
C GLN A 39 5.69 9.95 -4.83
N TRP A 40 4.94 9.67 -3.75
CA TRP A 40 3.58 9.18 -3.83
C TRP A 40 2.63 10.34 -4.12
N ARG A 41 1.79 10.17 -5.14
CA ARG A 41 0.78 11.16 -5.53
C ARG A 41 -0.49 10.48 -6.02
N VAL A 42 -1.62 11.12 -5.79
CA VAL A 42 -2.92 10.72 -6.33
C VAL A 42 -2.92 10.97 -7.84
N ILE A 43 -3.44 10.03 -8.61
CA ILE A 43 -3.66 10.17 -10.05
C ILE A 43 -5.12 9.96 -10.45
N SER A 44 -5.92 9.34 -9.59
CA SER A 44 -7.37 9.23 -9.74
C SER A 44 -8.00 9.11 -8.36
N GLU A 45 -9.05 9.86 -8.12
CA GLU A 45 -9.86 9.74 -6.92
C GLU A 45 -11.06 8.82 -7.20
N SER A 46 -11.54 8.14 -6.15
CA SER A 46 -12.79 7.40 -6.24
C SER A 46 -13.95 8.37 -6.46
N ASP A 47 -14.79 8.09 -7.43
CA ASP A 47 -16.01 8.85 -7.72
C ASP A 47 -17.15 7.89 -8.12
N ALA A 48 -18.30 8.43 -8.54
CA ALA A 48 -19.45 7.64 -8.96
C ALA A 48 -19.19 6.73 -10.18
N ALA A 49 -18.18 7.07 -11.00
CA ALA A 49 -17.78 6.31 -12.19
C ALA A 49 -16.59 5.38 -11.93
N HIS A 50 -15.77 5.70 -10.93
CA HIS A 50 -14.54 4.98 -10.59
C HIS A 50 -14.59 4.50 -9.13
N GLU A 51 -14.79 3.21 -8.94
CA GLU A 51 -14.90 2.60 -7.60
C GLU A 51 -13.60 2.56 -6.80
N HIS A 52 -12.48 3.08 -7.34
CA HIS A 52 -11.17 2.98 -6.70
C HIS A 52 -10.35 4.24 -6.85
N ALA A 53 -9.60 4.58 -5.82
CA ALA A 53 -8.57 5.60 -5.88
C ALA A 53 -7.24 4.99 -6.34
N GLU A 54 -6.50 5.75 -7.16
CA GLU A 54 -5.21 5.34 -7.68
C GLU A 54 -4.09 6.31 -7.30
N PHE A 55 -2.95 5.75 -6.96
CA PHE A 55 -1.75 6.48 -6.57
C PHE A 55 -0.53 5.92 -7.32
N VAL A 56 0.47 6.75 -7.54
CA VAL A 56 1.76 6.32 -8.08
C VAL A 56 2.92 6.80 -7.22
N ASN A 57 3.97 5.98 -7.15
CA ASN A 57 5.29 6.37 -6.66
C ASN A 57 6.17 6.61 -7.90
N GLY A 58 6.44 7.89 -8.21
CA GLY A 58 7.05 8.24 -9.49
C GLY A 58 6.09 8.05 -10.65
N ASP A 59 6.03 6.84 -11.20
CA ASP A 59 5.10 6.45 -12.26
C ASP A 59 4.43 5.08 -12.00
N ARG A 60 3.53 4.65 -12.92
CA ARG A 60 2.81 3.37 -12.80
C ARG A 60 3.71 2.13 -12.90
N LEU A 61 4.93 2.25 -13.43
CA LEU A 61 5.89 1.15 -13.51
C LEU A 61 6.79 1.08 -12.28
N GLU A 62 7.04 2.19 -11.62
CA GLU A 62 7.85 2.23 -10.40
C GLU A 62 7.06 1.80 -9.17
N GLY A 63 5.83 2.27 -9.03
CA GLY A 63 4.90 1.87 -7.99
C GLY A 63 3.51 2.42 -8.26
N HIS A 64 2.52 1.54 -8.35
CA HIS A 64 1.13 1.87 -8.57
C HIS A 64 0.28 1.22 -7.48
N LEU A 65 -0.52 2.01 -6.77
CA LEU A 65 -1.47 1.57 -5.77
C LEU A 65 -2.89 1.83 -6.24
N GLN A 66 -3.75 0.82 -6.16
CA GLN A 66 -5.19 0.93 -6.27
C GLN A 66 -5.82 0.51 -4.94
N ILE A 67 -6.75 1.32 -4.42
CA ILE A 67 -7.52 0.99 -3.22
C ILE A 67 -8.97 0.79 -3.62
N ARG A 68 -9.47 -0.43 -3.40
CA ARG A 68 -10.83 -0.83 -3.72
C ARG A 68 -11.56 -1.32 -2.49
N LYS A 69 -12.81 -0.91 -2.32
CA LYS A 69 -13.76 -1.44 -1.36
C LYS A 69 -14.45 -2.67 -1.95
N GLU A 70 -14.42 -3.78 -1.23
CA GLU A 70 -15.07 -5.03 -1.63
C GLU A 70 -16.17 -5.35 -0.61
N MET A 71 -17.41 -5.39 -1.07
CA MET A 71 -18.52 -5.88 -0.29
C MET A 71 -18.60 -7.41 -0.43
N VAL A 72 -18.59 -8.11 0.70
CA VAL A 72 -18.54 -9.58 0.75
C VAL A 72 -19.73 -10.14 1.54
N GLU A 73 -19.99 -11.43 1.40
CA GLU A 73 -20.92 -12.13 2.27
C GLU A 73 -20.42 -12.15 3.72
N ALA A 74 -21.37 -12.09 4.66
CA ALA A 74 -21.02 -12.13 6.08
C ALA A 74 -20.23 -13.41 6.42
N GLY A 75 -19.10 -13.23 7.10
CA GLY A 75 -18.20 -14.33 7.45
C GLY A 75 -17.11 -14.63 6.43
N THR A 76 -17.11 -13.98 5.26
CA THR A 76 -15.98 -14.06 4.32
C THR A 76 -14.74 -13.44 4.95
N THR A 77 -13.66 -14.20 4.99
CA THR A 77 -12.38 -13.73 5.54
C THR A 77 -11.51 -13.05 4.45
N PRO A 78 -10.52 -12.22 4.83
CA PRO A 78 -9.52 -11.71 3.90
C PRO A 78 -8.80 -12.81 3.12
N ALA A 79 -8.52 -13.96 3.73
CA ALA A 79 -7.90 -15.11 3.07
C ALA A 79 -8.81 -15.74 2.01
N ASP A 80 -10.13 -15.82 2.26
CA ASP A 80 -11.08 -16.33 1.27
C ASP A 80 -11.19 -15.41 0.05
N LEU A 81 -11.20 -14.09 0.28
CA LEU A 81 -11.18 -13.11 -0.80
C LEU A 81 -9.86 -13.18 -1.59
N ALA A 82 -8.73 -13.29 -0.90
CA ALA A 82 -7.42 -13.44 -1.54
C ALA A 82 -7.35 -14.68 -2.43
N ARG A 83 -7.83 -15.82 -1.93
CA ARG A 83 -7.92 -17.08 -2.68
C ARG A 83 -8.83 -16.96 -3.89
N ARG A 84 -10.01 -16.34 -3.74
CA ARG A 84 -10.93 -16.09 -4.84
C ARG A 84 -10.29 -15.22 -5.92
N ASP A 85 -9.61 -14.12 -5.55
CA ASP A 85 -8.91 -13.25 -6.51
C ASP A 85 -7.73 -13.97 -7.17
N MET A 86 -7.03 -14.82 -6.44
CA MET A 86 -5.96 -15.68 -6.96
C MET A 86 -6.51 -16.59 -8.07
N ASP A 87 -7.56 -17.32 -7.77
CA ASP A 87 -8.13 -18.33 -8.68
C ASP A 87 -8.86 -17.73 -9.88
N GLN A 88 -9.51 -16.58 -9.71
CA GLN A 88 -10.38 -15.99 -10.73
C GLN A 88 -9.74 -14.88 -11.56
N LYS A 89 -8.65 -14.26 -11.06
CA LYS A 89 -8.04 -13.08 -11.70
C LYS A 89 -6.53 -13.20 -11.85
N LEU A 90 -5.79 -13.42 -10.77
CA LEU A 90 -4.33 -13.30 -10.78
C LEU A 90 -3.65 -14.43 -11.54
N ARG A 91 -4.13 -15.65 -11.40
CA ARG A 91 -3.60 -16.86 -12.06
C ARG A 91 -3.60 -16.74 -13.59
N PHE A 92 -4.46 -15.90 -14.17
CA PHE A 92 -4.56 -15.69 -15.62
C PHE A 92 -3.61 -14.59 -16.14
N LEU A 93 -2.85 -13.94 -15.28
CA LEU A 93 -1.85 -12.98 -15.72
C LEU A 93 -0.72 -13.69 -16.48
N PRO A 94 -0.22 -13.12 -17.59
CA PRO A 94 0.89 -13.72 -18.32
C PRO A 94 2.12 -13.93 -17.42
N GLY A 95 2.72 -15.12 -17.47
CA GLY A 95 3.91 -15.44 -16.66
C GLY A 95 3.67 -15.36 -15.15
N PHE A 96 2.41 -15.63 -14.71
CA PHE A 96 2.07 -15.63 -13.30
C PHE A 96 2.91 -16.60 -12.48
N VAL A 97 3.44 -16.11 -11.36
CA VAL A 97 4.11 -16.91 -10.33
C VAL A 97 3.51 -16.51 -8.99
N GLU A 98 2.96 -17.48 -8.30
CA GLU A 98 2.43 -17.29 -6.95
C GLU A 98 3.56 -17.04 -5.97
N GLY A 99 3.41 -16.02 -5.12
CA GLY A 99 4.35 -15.68 -4.08
C GLY A 99 3.84 -16.13 -2.70
N LYS A 100 4.12 -15.33 -1.67
CA LYS A 100 3.78 -15.66 -0.30
C LYS A 100 2.45 -15.03 0.10
N GLU A 101 1.67 -15.78 0.88
CA GLU A 101 0.60 -15.26 1.73
C GLU A 101 1.15 -15.13 3.16
N GLU A 102 0.93 -13.96 3.76
CA GLU A 102 1.39 -13.62 5.12
C GLU A 102 0.26 -12.95 5.89
N SER A 103 0.17 -13.21 7.19
CA SER A 103 -0.75 -12.46 8.06
C SER A 103 -0.38 -10.98 8.08
N PHE A 104 -1.38 -10.12 8.00
CA PHE A 104 -1.21 -8.68 8.10
C PHE A 104 -1.86 -8.15 9.37
N LYS A 105 -1.13 -7.29 10.09
CA LYS A 105 -1.61 -6.56 11.27
C LYS A 105 -1.24 -5.08 11.12
N GLY A 106 -2.25 -4.25 10.97
CA GLY A 106 -2.19 -2.79 11.03
C GLY A 106 -3.23 -2.31 12.05
N ARG A 107 -3.92 -1.22 11.77
CA ARG A 107 -5.11 -0.81 12.52
C ARG A 107 -6.23 -1.87 12.40
N PHE A 108 -6.33 -2.48 11.25
CA PHE A 108 -7.19 -3.62 10.96
C PHE A 108 -6.35 -4.85 10.67
N SER A 109 -6.94 -6.03 10.84
CA SER A 109 -6.31 -7.31 10.53
C SER A 109 -6.63 -7.74 9.10
N GLY A 110 -5.80 -8.63 8.55
CA GLY A 110 -6.00 -9.15 7.23
C GLY A 110 -4.89 -10.10 6.77
N VAL A 111 -4.75 -10.22 5.46
CA VAL A 111 -3.67 -10.98 4.82
C VAL A 111 -3.00 -10.15 3.75
N THR A 112 -1.75 -10.45 3.49
CA THR A 112 -0.99 -9.91 2.37
C THR A 112 -0.61 -11.05 1.44
N VAL A 113 -0.85 -10.88 0.14
CA VAL A 113 -0.38 -11.81 -0.89
C VAL A 113 0.58 -11.12 -1.83
N SER A 114 1.60 -11.82 -2.27
CA SER A 114 2.54 -11.36 -3.29
C SER A 114 2.50 -12.28 -4.51
N TYR A 115 2.82 -11.76 -5.68
CA TYR A 115 2.87 -12.53 -6.93
C TYR A 115 3.76 -11.83 -7.94
N GLU A 116 4.24 -12.57 -8.92
CA GLU A 116 4.95 -12.02 -10.08
C GLU A 116 4.16 -12.29 -11.35
N PHE A 117 4.36 -11.47 -12.36
CA PHE A 117 3.72 -11.61 -13.67
C PHE A 117 4.53 -10.86 -14.74
N VAL A 118 4.14 -11.00 -16.00
CA VAL A 118 4.78 -10.29 -17.12
C VAL A 118 3.77 -9.33 -17.75
N LYS A 119 4.15 -8.08 -17.94
CA LYS A 119 3.37 -7.09 -18.67
C LYS A 119 4.24 -6.39 -19.70
N THR A 120 3.86 -6.46 -20.99
CA THR A 120 4.61 -5.87 -22.09
C THR A 120 6.09 -6.30 -22.07
N ALA A 121 6.31 -7.64 -21.95
CA ALA A 121 7.63 -8.27 -21.84
C ALA A 121 8.49 -7.80 -20.64
N LYS A 122 7.93 -7.11 -19.66
CA LYS A 122 8.64 -6.66 -18.46
C LYS A 122 8.25 -7.51 -17.25
N PRO A 123 9.22 -7.92 -16.41
CA PRO A 123 8.93 -8.62 -15.16
C PRO A 123 8.29 -7.65 -14.17
N MET A 124 7.08 -7.96 -13.74
CA MET A 124 6.29 -7.20 -12.80
C MET A 124 6.15 -7.95 -11.48
N MET A 125 5.89 -7.22 -10.41
CA MET A 125 5.49 -7.75 -9.11
C MET A 125 4.18 -7.10 -8.69
N GLY A 126 3.33 -7.87 -8.02
CA GLY A 126 2.17 -7.40 -7.33
C GLY A 126 2.22 -7.76 -5.85
N ARG A 127 1.61 -6.90 -5.01
CA ARG A 127 1.41 -7.12 -3.59
C ARG A 127 0.04 -6.56 -3.21
N ILE A 128 -0.80 -7.38 -2.59
CA ILE A 128 -2.15 -6.97 -2.21
C ILE A 128 -2.31 -7.17 -0.71
N TYR A 129 -2.80 -6.14 -0.03
CA TYR A 129 -3.25 -6.22 1.35
C TYR A 129 -4.77 -6.28 1.34
N TYR A 130 -5.33 -7.36 1.85
CA TYR A 130 -6.76 -7.52 2.07
C TYR A 130 -7.03 -7.21 3.54
N VAL A 131 -7.67 -6.09 3.80
CA VAL A 131 -7.86 -5.52 5.15
C VAL A 131 -9.32 -5.56 5.50
N GLN A 132 -9.68 -6.32 6.53
CA GLN A 132 -11.07 -6.45 6.98
C GLN A 132 -11.42 -5.34 7.96
N VAL A 133 -12.43 -4.55 7.62
CA VAL A 133 -12.90 -3.42 8.45
C VAL A 133 -14.16 -3.78 9.25
N ASP A 134 -15.01 -4.65 8.70
CA ASP A 134 -16.17 -5.23 9.37
C ASP A 134 -16.50 -6.62 8.79
N ASN A 135 -17.64 -7.21 9.19
CA ASN A 135 -18.02 -8.57 8.80
C ASN A 135 -18.47 -8.72 7.33
N ARG A 136 -18.60 -7.61 6.58
CA ARG A 136 -19.04 -7.59 5.18
C ARG A 136 -18.19 -6.70 4.28
N THR A 137 -17.17 -6.06 4.83
CA THR A 137 -16.35 -5.11 4.07
C THR A 137 -14.87 -5.42 4.22
N ILE A 138 -14.21 -5.61 3.08
CA ILE A 138 -12.77 -5.80 2.97
C ILE A 138 -12.24 -4.76 1.99
N TYR A 139 -11.15 -4.08 2.35
CA TYR A 139 -10.43 -3.22 1.42
C TYR A 139 -9.25 -3.98 0.83
N ALA A 140 -9.11 -3.91 -0.50
CA ALA A 140 -7.98 -4.43 -1.23
C ALA A 140 -7.05 -3.27 -1.64
N LEU A 141 -5.89 -3.17 -0.99
CA LEU A 141 -4.83 -2.24 -1.35
C LEU A 141 -3.85 -2.97 -2.27
N ARG A 142 -4.00 -2.78 -3.58
CA ARG A 142 -3.22 -3.48 -4.59
C ARG A 142 -2.05 -2.62 -5.06
N PHE A 143 -0.84 -3.04 -4.73
CA PHE A 143 0.40 -2.48 -5.25
C PHE A 143 0.90 -3.30 -6.45
N SER A 144 1.37 -2.62 -7.49
CA SER A 144 2.02 -3.25 -8.64
C SER A 144 3.12 -2.34 -9.21
N GLY A 145 4.11 -2.94 -9.86
CA GLY A 145 5.23 -2.22 -10.47
C GLY A 145 6.24 -3.18 -11.07
N LEU A 146 7.30 -2.65 -11.67
CA LEU A 146 8.46 -3.46 -12.06
C LEU A 146 9.00 -4.19 -10.83
N ARG A 147 9.33 -5.47 -10.98
CA ARG A 147 9.71 -6.36 -9.89
C ARG A 147 10.79 -5.75 -8.97
N ASP A 148 11.87 -5.24 -9.54
CA ASP A 148 12.97 -4.65 -8.79
C ASP A 148 12.61 -3.30 -8.14
N LYS A 149 11.72 -2.53 -8.77
CA LYS A 149 11.26 -1.23 -8.25
C LYS A 149 10.31 -1.43 -7.06
N LEU A 150 9.27 -2.26 -7.23
CA LEU A 150 8.33 -2.53 -6.15
C LEU A 150 9.00 -3.22 -4.94
N ALA A 151 9.97 -4.11 -5.18
CA ALA A 151 10.73 -4.73 -4.12
C ALA A 151 11.50 -3.70 -3.26
N ARG A 152 12.05 -2.64 -3.85
CA ARG A 152 12.77 -1.57 -3.13
C ARG A 152 11.87 -0.75 -2.23
N ILE A 153 10.62 -0.53 -2.62
CA ILE A 153 9.65 0.26 -1.85
C ILE A 153 8.72 -0.60 -0.97
N ARG A 154 9.06 -1.88 -0.76
CA ARG A 154 8.26 -2.81 0.06
C ARG A 154 7.89 -2.21 1.43
N ASN A 155 8.84 -1.59 2.13
CA ASN A 155 8.57 -0.97 3.42
C ASN A 155 7.56 0.17 3.31
N GLN A 156 7.56 0.92 2.22
CA GLN A 156 6.58 1.99 1.98
C GLN A 156 5.19 1.41 1.76
N THR A 157 5.06 0.29 1.01
CA THR A 157 3.75 -0.38 0.83
C THR A 157 3.19 -0.87 2.17
N ASP A 158 4.06 -1.41 3.06
CA ASP A 158 3.67 -1.83 4.40
C ASP A 158 3.24 -0.63 5.27
N LEU A 159 3.94 0.49 5.21
CA LEU A 159 3.58 1.71 5.96
C LEU A 159 2.22 2.26 5.51
N ILE A 160 1.99 2.37 4.19
CA ILE A 160 0.70 2.80 3.64
C ILE A 160 -0.43 1.90 4.14
N ALA A 161 -0.26 0.58 4.01
CA ALA A 161 -1.29 -0.37 4.42
C ALA A 161 -1.56 -0.32 5.94
N ARG A 162 -0.55 -0.11 6.78
CA ARG A 162 -0.70 0.02 8.24
C ARG A 162 -1.36 1.32 8.65
N SER A 163 -1.19 2.38 7.89
CA SER A 163 -1.80 3.69 8.14
C SER A 163 -3.27 3.77 7.75
N PHE A 164 -3.76 2.79 6.97
CA PHE A 164 -5.15 2.74 6.52
C PHE A 164 -6.12 2.80 7.70
N LYS A 165 -7.06 3.76 7.65
CA LYS A 165 -8.11 3.95 8.65
C LYS A 165 -9.39 4.43 7.99
N LEU A 166 -10.54 4.03 8.53
CA LEU A 166 -11.84 4.62 8.19
C LEU A 166 -11.95 6.01 8.81
N LYS A 167 -12.75 6.87 8.18
CA LYS A 167 -13.13 8.19 8.69
C LYS A 167 -14.22 8.08 9.73
#